data_d25cbf2e0c5f6dd4ca34207e241efd87
#
_entry.id   d25cbf2e0c5f6dd4ca34207e241efd87
#
_cell.length_a   1.000
_cell.length_b   1.000
_cell.length_c   1.000
_cell.angle_alpha   90.00
_cell.angle_beta   90.00
_cell.angle_gamma   90.00
#
_symmetry.space_group_name_H-M   'P 1'
#
loop_
_entity.id
_entity.type
_entity.pdbx_description
1 polymer ?
#
loop_
_entity_poly.entity_id
_entity_poly.type
_entity_poly.pdbx_seq_one_letter_code
_entity_poly.pdbx_strand_id
1 'polypeptide(L)'
;HFSRLSTLRGLPEVRDVRGAGHMWGLEFAGAGARDGAAVACEVASRCFAAGLLVLQADNLIRINPPLVASDSEIEFVVETLCAAVRETLAAS
;
A
#
# COMPACT_ATOMS: atom_id res chain seq x y z
N HIS A 1 -0.24 -12.03 -7.62
CA HIS A 1 1.19 -11.79 -7.56
C HIS A 1 1.48 -10.35 -7.16
N PHE A 2 2.48 -10.14 -6.31
CA PHE A 2 2.77 -8.81 -5.78
C PHE A 2 3.24 -7.81 -6.84
N SER A 3 3.69 -8.28 -8.00
CA SER A 3 4.09 -7.38 -9.08
C SER A 3 2.96 -6.43 -9.53
N ARG A 4 1.70 -6.77 -9.26
CA ARG A 4 0.57 -5.88 -9.57
C ARG A 4 0.64 -4.56 -8.80
N LEU A 5 1.34 -4.54 -7.67
CA LEU A 5 1.53 -3.29 -6.92
C LEU A 5 2.31 -2.27 -7.72
N SER A 6 3.09 -2.70 -8.71
CA SER A 6 3.85 -1.79 -9.56
C SER A 6 2.94 -0.84 -10.36
N THR A 7 1.68 -1.19 -10.57
CA THR A 7 0.73 -0.31 -11.26
C THR A 7 0.49 0.99 -10.48
N LEU A 8 0.75 0.98 -9.17
CA LEU A 8 0.59 2.18 -8.34
C LEU A 8 1.65 3.24 -8.65
N ARG A 9 2.75 2.88 -9.31
CA ARG A 9 3.78 3.84 -9.71
C ARG A 9 3.26 4.92 -10.65
N GLY A 10 2.17 4.64 -11.36
CA GLY A 10 1.56 5.62 -12.26
C GLY A 10 0.84 6.76 -11.54
N LEU A 11 0.65 6.65 -10.22
CA LEU A 11 -0.03 7.69 -9.44
C LEU A 11 1.00 8.73 -8.98
N PRO A 12 0.74 10.04 -9.24
CA PRO A 12 1.71 11.09 -8.85
C PRO A 12 1.98 11.14 -7.34
N GLU A 13 1.00 10.73 -6.53
CA GLU A 13 1.12 10.74 -5.07
C GLU A 13 1.93 9.57 -4.53
N VAL A 14 2.21 8.57 -5.37
CA VAL A 14 3.05 7.44 -4.99
C VAL A 14 4.45 7.70 -5.51
N ARG A 15 5.38 7.96 -4.58
CA ARG A 15 6.76 8.30 -4.93
C ARG A 15 7.53 7.10 -5.42
N ASP A 16 7.33 5.96 -4.80
CA ASP A 16 8.05 4.75 -5.17
C ASP A 16 7.29 3.50 -4.75
N VAL A 17 7.46 2.45 -5.52
CA VAL A 17 7.00 1.11 -5.20
C VAL A 17 8.19 0.19 -5.37
N ARG A 18 8.65 -0.42 -4.28
CA ARG A 18 9.83 -1.29 -4.30
C ARG A 18 9.46 -2.66 -3.78
N GLY A 19 10.01 -3.69 -4.40
CA GLY A 19 9.75 -5.03 -3.94
C GLY A 19 10.74 -6.03 -4.50
N ALA A 20 11.03 -7.06 -3.69
CA ALA A 20 11.83 -8.19 -4.08
C ALA A 20 11.29 -9.40 -3.31
N GLY A 21 10.87 -10.43 -4.03
CA GLY A 21 10.29 -11.61 -3.39
C GLY A 21 9.02 -11.26 -2.62
N HIS A 22 9.06 -11.46 -1.32
CA HIS A 22 7.90 -11.26 -0.43
C HIS A 22 7.93 -9.93 0.32
N MET A 23 8.95 -9.11 0.10
CA MET A 23 9.05 -7.82 0.79
C MET A 23 8.73 -6.70 -0.19
N TRP A 24 7.68 -5.94 0.11
CA TRP A 24 7.25 -4.83 -0.73
C TRP A 24 7.05 -3.59 0.12
N GLY A 25 7.36 -2.44 -0.45
CA GLY A 25 7.17 -1.16 0.21
C GLY A 25 6.63 -0.11 -0.75
N LEU A 26 5.77 0.75 -0.21
CA LEU A 26 5.24 1.90 -0.93
C LEU A 26 5.64 3.17 -0.19
N GLU A 27 6.13 4.16 -0.95
CA GLU A 27 6.49 5.46 -0.40
C GLU A 27 5.58 6.52 -1.00
N PHE A 28 5.01 7.37 -0.15
CA PHE A 28 4.03 8.38 -0.58
C PHE A 28 4.63 9.78 -0.52
N ALA A 29 4.31 10.58 -1.53
CA ALA A 29 4.76 11.97 -1.62
C ALA A 29 3.80 12.95 -0.95
N GLY A 30 2.55 12.56 -0.81
CA GLY A 30 1.51 13.44 -0.30
C GLY A 30 0.39 13.60 -1.32
N ALA A 31 -0.76 14.09 -0.86
CA ALA A 31 -1.94 14.27 -1.70
C ALA A 31 -2.76 15.45 -1.19
N GLY A 32 -2.93 16.46 -2.01
CA GLY A 32 -3.66 17.67 -1.61
C GLY A 32 -3.00 18.36 -0.44
N ALA A 33 -3.76 18.62 0.62
CA ALA A 33 -3.24 19.27 1.83
C ALA A 33 -2.55 18.29 2.79
N ARG A 34 -2.58 16.98 2.49
CA ARG A 34 -1.98 15.95 3.35
C ARG A 34 -0.56 15.65 2.90
N ASP A 35 0.37 15.52 3.85
CA ASP A 35 1.73 15.08 3.54
C ASP A 35 1.77 13.56 3.34
N GLY A 36 2.95 13.05 2.96
CA GLY A 36 3.12 11.63 2.69
C GLY A 36 2.83 10.75 3.90
N ALA A 37 3.18 11.21 5.11
CA ALA A 37 2.92 10.46 6.33
C ALA A 37 1.42 10.35 6.61
N ALA A 38 0.66 11.43 6.38
CA ALA A 38 -0.79 11.41 6.57
C ALA A 38 -1.46 10.46 5.57
N VAL A 39 -1.00 10.48 4.31
CA VAL A 39 -1.50 9.56 3.28
C VAL A 39 -1.23 8.11 3.67
N ALA A 40 0.01 7.81 4.08
CA ALA A 40 0.38 6.46 4.50
C ALA A 40 -0.46 5.99 5.69
N CYS A 41 -0.68 6.88 6.65
CA CYS A 41 -1.49 6.56 7.83
C CYS A 41 -2.93 6.21 7.43
N GLU A 42 -3.52 6.96 6.53
CA GLU A 42 -4.88 6.66 6.09
C GLU A 42 -4.95 5.36 5.29
N VAL A 43 -3.98 5.11 4.43
CA VAL A 43 -3.89 3.84 3.70
C VAL A 43 -3.82 2.67 4.68
N ALA A 44 -2.97 2.77 5.70
CA ALA A 44 -2.86 1.73 6.72
C ALA A 44 -4.17 1.52 7.47
N SER A 45 -4.87 2.60 7.80
CA SER A 45 -6.17 2.52 8.49
C SER A 45 -7.22 1.84 7.63
N ARG A 46 -7.28 2.15 6.35
CA ARG A 46 -8.22 1.52 5.42
C ARG A 46 -7.91 0.04 5.23
N CYS A 47 -6.63 -0.32 5.18
CA CYS A 47 -6.22 -1.72 5.13
C CYS A 47 -6.65 -2.47 6.38
N PHE A 48 -6.43 -1.88 7.55
CA PHE A 48 -6.82 -2.50 8.81
C PHE A 48 -8.33 -2.73 8.87
N ALA A 49 -9.12 -1.75 8.45
CA ALA A 49 -10.57 -1.87 8.41
C ALA A 49 -11.03 -2.99 7.47
N ALA A 50 -10.27 -3.29 6.45
CA ALA A 50 -10.56 -4.36 5.50
C ALA A 50 -9.98 -5.71 5.94
N GLY A 51 -9.31 -5.78 7.09
CA GLY A 51 -8.74 -7.01 7.61
C GLY A 51 -7.29 -7.26 7.25
N LEU A 52 -6.60 -6.24 6.75
CA LEU A 52 -5.19 -6.35 6.37
C LEU A 52 -4.32 -5.46 7.25
N LEU A 53 -3.40 -6.07 8.00
CA LEU A 53 -2.44 -5.33 8.81
C LEU A 53 -1.17 -5.08 8.00
N VAL A 54 -0.80 -3.82 7.85
CA VAL A 54 0.45 -3.40 7.20
C VAL A 54 1.30 -2.62 8.21
N LEU A 55 2.60 -2.56 7.96
CA LEU A 55 3.51 -1.76 8.78
C LEU A 55 3.61 -0.37 8.16
N GLN A 56 3.34 0.66 8.95
CA GLN A 56 3.46 2.03 8.49
C GLN A 56 4.51 2.74 9.33
N ALA A 57 5.43 3.42 8.65
CA ALA A 57 6.45 4.24 9.29
C ALA A 57 6.62 5.50 8.44
N ASP A 58 6.26 6.66 9.01
CA ASP A 58 6.29 7.93 8.31
C ASP A 58 5.49 7.82 6.99
N ASN A 59 6.10 8.10 5.84
CA ASN A 59 5.42 8.03 4.53
C ASN A 59 5.56 6.67 3.86
N LEU A 60 5.98 5.64 4.60
CA LEU A 60 6.20 4.30 4.07
C LEU A 60 5.15 3.32 4.56
N ILE A 61 4.70 2.47 3.65
CA ILE A 61 3.92 1.27 3.97
C ILE A 61 4.76 0.06 3.58
N ARG A 62 4.91 -0.88 4.50
CA ARG A 62 5.63 -2.12 4.25
C ARG A 62 4.70 -3.31 4.34
N ILE A 63 4.86 -4.23 3.40
CA ILE A 63 4.16 -5.49 3.39
C ILE A 63 5.20 -6.60 3.49
N ASN A 64 5.03 -7.48 4.47
CA ASN A 64 5.94 -8.58 4.70
C ASN A 64 5.12 -9.85 4.94
N PRO A 65 4.47 -10.39 3.90
CA PRO A 65 3.63 -11.57 4.06
C PRO A 65 4.47 -12.83 4.36
N PRO A 66 3.86 -13.84 4.98
CA PRO A 66 4.57 -15.09 5.24
C PRO A 66 5.02 -15.77 3.95
N LEU A 67 6.14 -16.49 4.01
CA LEU A 67 6.68 -17.20 2.86
C LEU A 67 5.73 -18.26 2.30
N VAL A 68 4.79 -18.72 3.12
CA VAL A 68 3.86 -19.79 2.78
C VAL A 68 2.48 -19.25 2.41
N ALA A 69 2.38 -17.98 2.07
CA ALA A 69 1.10 -17.38 1.70
C ALA A 69 0.57 -18.04 0.43
N SER A 70 -0.71 -18.38 0.44
CA SER A 70 -1.38 -18.94 -0.73
C SER A 70 -1.64 -17.87 -1.78
N ASP A 71 -1.95 -18.30 -3.02
CA ASP A 71 -2.29 -17.35 -4.08
C ASP A 71 -3.48 -16.48 -3.72
N SER A 72 -4.49 -17.05 -3.06
CA SER A 72 -5.66 -16.28 -2.64
C SER A 72 -5.32 -15.27 -1.55
N GLU A 73 -4.39 -15.57 -0.67
CA GLU A 73 -3.94 -14.63 0.34
C GLU A 73 -3.17 -13.48 -0.30
N ILE A 74 -2.29 -13.80 -1.26
CA ILE A 74 -1.54 -12.78 -2.00
C ILE A 74 -2.52 -11.87 -2.76
N GLU A 75 -3.52 -12.44 -3.42
CA GLU A 75 -4.53 -11.68 -4.13
C GLU A 75 -5.30 -10.74 -3.18
N PHE A 76 -5.65 -11.22 -2.00
CA PHE A 76 -6.31 -10.39 -0.99
C PHE A 76 -5.45 -9.20 -0.60
N VAL A 77 -4.16 -9.42 -0.35
CA VAL A 77 -3.23 -8.35 0.03
C VAL A 77 -3.14 -7.31 -1.09
N VAL A 78 -2.92 -7.75 -2.32
CA VAL A 78 -2.76 -6.86 -3.47
C VAL A 78 -4.04 -6.04 -3.72
N GLU A 79 -5.18 -6.70 -3.76
CA GLU A 79 -6.44 -6.00 -4.02
C GLU A 79 -6.81 -5.03 -2.90
N THR A 80 -6.62 -5.45 -1.65
CA THR A 80 -6.93 -4.60 -0.51
C THR A 80 -6.05 -3.36 -0.48
N LEU A 81 -4.75 -3.54 -0.72
CA LEU A 81 -3.81 -2.43 -0.70
C LEU A 81 -4.07 -1.46 -1.85
N CYS A 82 -4.28 -1.97 -3.06
CA CYS A 82 -4.59 -1.13 -4.21
C CYS A 82 -5.88 -0.33 -3.99
N ALA A 83 -6.91 -0.97 -3.46
CA ALA A 83 -8.17 -0.27 -3.17
C ALA A 83 -7.97 0.81 -2.10
N ALA A 84 -7.23 0.49 -1.04
CA ALA A 84 -6.97 1.45 0.03
C ALA A 84 -6.22 2.68 -0.48
N VAL A 85 -5.21 2.49 -1.32
CA VAL A 85 -4.45 3.60 -1.91
C VAL A 85 -5.37 4.46 -2.78
N ARG A 86 -6.13 3.85 -3.68
CA ARG A 86 -6.99 4.59 -4.60
C ARG A 86 -8.10 5.35 -3.86
N GLU A 87 -8.69 4.73 -2.84
CA GLU A 87 -9.74 5.38 -2.04
C GLU A 87 -9.17 6.55 -1.23
N THR A 88 -7.97 6.39 -0.68
CA THR A 88 -7.32 7.46 0.06
C THR A 88 -7.04 8.65 -0.86
N LEU A 89 -6.52 8.42 -2.05
CA LEU A 89 -6.20 9.48 -3.00
C LEU A 89 -7.46 10.14 -3.56
N ALA A 90 -8.52 9.37 -3.77
CA ALA A 90 -9.78 9.91 -4.25
C ALA A 90 -10.45 10.83 -3.21
N ALA A 91 -10.17 10.62 -1.92
CA ALA A 91 -10.71 11.43 -0.84
C ALA A 91 -9.89 12.68 -0.55
N SER A 92 -8.82 12.91 -1.29
CA SER A 92 -7.91 14.05 -1.07
C SER A 92 -8.39 15.33 -1.73
#